data_818680e829eaebbb87967f33ae1a7bc0
#
_entry.id   818680e829eaebbb87967f33ae1a7bc0
#
_cell.length_a   1.000
_cell.length_b   1.000
_cell.length_c   1.000
_cell.angle_alpha   90.00
_cell.angle_beta   90.00
_cell.angle_gamma   90.00
#
_symmetry.space_group_name_H-M   'P 1'
#
loop_
_entity.id
_entity.type
_entity.pdbx_description
1 polymer ?
#
loop_
_entity_poly.entity_id
_entity_poly.type
_entity_poly.pdbx_seq_one_letter_code
_entity_poly.pdbx_strand_id
1 'polypeptide(L)'
;NFTKKKKLYELNTLILCITFIFIGFSSWLMIPIRSNADTVINENSPKDARSLLAYYNLEQYPDTYLFYGPMFSDAYAGQDQDEPYKDDKPKYEKNERLNKYIIVNDWEKGKINSNKKHRGFFPRMWSDNNAVNYLKYYGFLNFEIKDEYKNEPQVQEIIQNFKNDIDNDDVTAEEFNEFLSNFNSYIEIEKPSFLANLNYFFSYQLGQMYFRLSLIHIW
;
A
#
# COMPACT_ATOMS: atom_id res chain seq x y z
N ASN A 1 40.59 -14.58 -20.91
CA ASN A 1 41.76 -15.48 -21.17
C ASN A 1 43.13 -14.94 -20.71
N PHE A 2 43.32 -13.60 -20.59
CA PHE A 2 44.57 -13.01 -20.10
C PHE A 2 44.83 -13.34 -18.63
N THR A 3 43.82 -13.18 -17.78
CA THR A 3 43.91 -13.50 -16.32
C THR A 3 44.18 -14.99 -16.06
N LYS A 4 43.57 -15.86 -16.86
CA LYS A 4 43.78 -17.31 -16.76
C LYS A 4 45.20 -17.71 -17.17
N LYS A 5 45.77 -17.08 -18.23
CA LYS A 5 47.15 -17.30 -18.67
C LYS A 5 48.17 -16.84 -17.61
N LYS A 6 47.89 -15.77 -16.84
CA LYS A 6 48.75 -15.27 -15.78
C LYS A 6 48.51 -15.92 -14.40
N LYS A 7 47.65 -16.94 -14.30
CA LYS A 7 47.26 -17.61 -13.04
C LYS A 7 46.68 -16.68 -11.95
N LEU A 8 46.05 -15.58 -12.37
CA LEU A 8 45.38 -14.63 -11.48
C LEU A 8 43.91 -15.10 -11.28
N TYR A 9 43.75 -16.16 -10.51
CA TYR A 9 42.41 -16.79 -10.35
C TYR A 9 41.42 -15.89 -9.67
N GLU A 10 41.80 -15.15 -8.63
CA GLU A 10 40.94 -14.24 -7.90
C GLU A 10 40.41 -13.12 -8.80
N LEU A 11 41.32 -12.52 -9.58
CA LEU A 11 40.93 -11.47 -10.55
C LEU A 11 39.98 -12.00 -11.64
N ASN A 12 40.24 -13.24 -12.09
CA ASN A 12 39.36 -13.88 -13.07
C ASN A 12 37.97 -14.12 -12.50
N THR A 13 37.85 -14.56 -11.25
CA THR A 13 36.55 -14.75 -10.57
C THR A 13 35.84 -13.43 -10.40
N LEU A 14 36.54 -12.39 -9.97
CA LEU A 14 35.94 -11.04 -9.83
C LEU A 14 35.38 -10.53 -11.17
N ILE A 15 36.14 -10.64 -12.27
CA ILE A 15 35.71 -10.22 -13.61
C ILE A 15 34.49 -11.03 -14.04
N LEU A 16 34.47 -12.34 -13.82
CA LEU A 16 33.31 -13.18 -14.13
C LEU A 16 32.08 -12.78 -13.34
N CYS A 17 32.21 -12.55 -12.04
CA CYS A 17 31.09 -12.08 -11.21
C CYS A 17 30.52 -10.75 -11.74
N ILE A 18 31.37 -9.78 -12.02
CA ILE A 18 30.96 -8.49 -12.60
C ILE A 18 30.25 -8.71 -13.96
N THR A 19 30.80 -9.57 -14.81
CA THR A 19 30.21 -9.86 -16.12
C THR A 19 28.82 -10.47 -15.98
N PHE A 20 28.62 -11.44 -15.08
CA PHE A 20 27.30 -12.03 -14.84
C PHE A 20 26.30 -11.04 -14.23
N ILE A 21 26.76 -10.14 -13.38
CA ILE A 21 25.94 -9.04 -12.85
C ILE A 21 25.47 -8.17 -14.04
N PHE A 22 26.38 -7.75 -14.94
CA PHE A 22 26.00 -6.94 -16.10
C PHE A 22 25.06 -7.68 -17.07
N ILE A 23 25.26 -8.99 -17.27
CA ILE A 23 24.34 -9.80 -18.07
C ILE A 23 22.95 -9.81 -17.44
N GLY A 24 22.85 -9.99 -16.11
CA GLY A 24 21.58 -9.92 -15.39
C GLY A 24 20.90 -8.56 -15.53
N PHE A 25 21.64 -7.48 -15.33
CA PHE A 25 21.11 -6.11 -15.50
C PHE A 25 20.78 -5.74 -16.95
N SER A 26 21.38 -6.41 -17.94
CA SER A 26 21.08 -6.14 -19.35
C SER A 26 19.62 -6.39 -19.72
N SER A 27 18.94 -7.29 -19.01
CA SER A 27 17.50 -7.52 -19.18
C SER A 27 16.65 -6.28 -18.89
N TRP A 28 17.10 -5.40 -18.00
CA TRP A 28 16.41 -4.15 -17.68
C TRP A 28 16.44 -3.15 -18.83
N LEU A 29 17.47 -3.19 -19.67
CA LEU A 29 17.56 -2.35 -20.85
C LEU A 29 16.54 -2.72 -21.92
N MET A 30 15.97 -3.91 -21.85
CA MET A 30 14.91 -4.32 -22.79
C MET A 30 13.66 -3.48 -22.66
N ILE A 31 13.37 -2.93 -21.47
CA ILE A 31 12.17 -2.10 -21.22
C ILE A 31 12.21 -0.82 -22.06
N PRO A 32 13.23 0.06 -21.94
CA PRO A 32 13.29 1.27 -22.76
C PRO A 32 13.50 0.97 -24.24
N ILE A 33 14.20 -0.10 -24.62
CA ILE A 33 14.36 -0.52 -26.00
C ILE A 33 13.00 -0.86 -26.61
N ARG A 34 12.20 -1.70 -25.95
CA ARG A 34 10.85 -2.05 -26.42
C ARG A 34 9.90 -0.86 -26.40
N SER A 35 10.00 0.00 -25.39
CA SER A 35 9.17 1.20 -25.29
C SER A 35 9.42 2.18 -26.47
N ASN A 36 10.66 2.29 -26.94
CA ASN A 36 11.00 3.11 -28.09
C ASN A 36 10.68 2.44 -29.44
N ALA A 37 10.38 1.14 -29.44
CA ALA A 37 9.99 0.40 -30.64
C ALA A 37 8.48 0.51 -30.98
N ASP A 38 7.74 1.38 -30.31
CA ASP A 38 6.31 1.66 -30.48
C ASP A 38 5.45 0.38 -30.58
N THR A 39 5.64 -0.52 -29.62
CA THR A 39 4.88 -1.77 -29.50
C THR A 39 3.42 -1.50 -29.19
N VAL A 40 2.50 -2.37 -29.61
CA VAL A 40 1.04 -2.24 -29.43
C VAL A 40 0.65 -2.12 -27.95
N ILE A 41 1.37 -2.82 -27.06
CA ILE A 41 1.20 -2.72 -25.61
C ILE A 41 2.47 -2.10 -25.03
N ASN A 42 2.36 -0.86 -24.57
CA ASN A 42 3.46 -0.11 -24.00
C ASN A 42 2.98 0.65 -22.76
N GLU A 43 2.98 -0.05 -21.63
CA GLU A 43 2.51 0.47 -20.35
C GLU A 43 3.48 1.54 -19.83
N ASN A 44 2.96 2.73 -19.50
CA ASN A 44 3.73 3.91 -19.04
C ASN A 44 4.81 4.45 -19.96
N SER A 45 4.99 3.89 -21.14
CA SER A 45 5.92 4.37 -22.17
C SER A 45 7.29 4.85 -21.65
N PRO A 46 8.09 4.03 -20.94
CA PRO A 46 9.35 4.45 -20.34
C PRO A 46 10.44 4.63 -21.44
N LYS A 47 10.32 5.70 -22.22
CA LYS A 47 11.19 5.99 -23.38
C LYS A 47 12.49 6.71 -23.04
N ASP A 48 12.50 7.43 -21.93
CA ASP A 48 13.67 8.19 -21.44
C ASP A 48 14.08 7.74 -20.03
N ALA A 49 15.22 8.23 -19.55
CA ALA A 49 15.77 7.84 -18.25
C ALA A 49 14.85 8.23 -17.08
N ARG A 50 14.12 9.33 -17.19
CA ARG A 50 13.21 9.78 -16.10
C ARG A 50 11.95 8.94 -16.07
N SER A 51 11.32 8.68 -17.20
CA SER A 51 10.13 7.83 -17.28
C SER A 51 10.47 6.37 -16.90
N LEU A 52 11.67 5.90 -17.22
CA LEU A 52 12.17 4.61 -16.77
C LEU A 52 12.34 4.58 -15.24
N LEU A 53 12.89 5.64 -14.63
CA LEU A 53 13.01 5.74 -13.18
C LEU A 53 11.63 5.79 -12.51
N ALA A 54 10.68 6.55 -13.04
CA ALA A 54 9.30 6.61 -12.55
C ALA A 54 8.61 5.24 -12.60
N TYR A 55 8.84 4.50 -13.68
CA TYR A 55 8.35 3.14 -13.84
C TYR A 55 8.91 2.19 -12.77
N TYR A 56 10.21 2.21 -12.53
CA TYR A 56 10.83 1.37 -11.49
C TYR A 56 10.46 1.79 -10.07
N ASN A 57 10.29 3.08 -9.83
CA ASN A 57 9.86 3.61 -8.54
C ASN A 57 8.36 3.39 -8.28
N LEU A 58 7.63 2.81 -9.25
CA LEU A 58 6.19 2.59 -9.15
C LEU A 58 5.41 3.88 -8.82
N GLU A 59 5.84 5.03 -9.36
CA GLU A 59 5.28 6.35 -9.03
C GLU A 59 3.79 6.49 -9.39
N GLN A 60 3.27 5.61 -10.26
CA GLN A 60 1.87 5.54 -10.63
C GLN A 60 1.00 4.76 -9.65
N TYR A 61 1.63 3.98 -8.77
CA TYR A 61 0.91 3.17 -7.80
C TYR A 61 0.93 3.84 -6.42
N PRO A 62 -0.10 3.61 -5.58
CA PRO A 62 -0.08 4.08 -4.21
C PRO A 62 1.07 3.45 -3.42
N ASP A 63 1.53 4.15 -2.39
CA ASP A 63 2.60 3.65 -1.53
C ASP A 63 2.20 2.31 -0.87
N THR A 64 3.10 1.34 -0.93
CA THR A 64 2.94 0.05 -0.26
C THR A 64 3.86 -0.04 0.95
N TYR A 65 3.28 -0.41 2.09
CA TYR A 65 4.01 -0.56 3.35
C TYR A 65 4.18 -2.05 3.65
N LEU A 66 5.40 -2.57 3.53
CA LEU A 66 5.68 -3.99 3.73
C LEU A 66 5.86 -4.36 5.21
N PHE A 67 6.58 -3.54 5.97
CA PHE A 67 6.97 -3.85 7.34
C PHE A 67 6.24 -3.02 8.38
N TYR A 68 6.13 -1.72 8.18
CA TYR A 68 5.50 -0.80 9.10
C TYR A 68 4.73 0.29 8.34
N GLY A 69 3.48 0.51 8.72
CA GLY A 69 2.62 1.49 8.05
C GLY A 69 1.21 1.54 8.63
N PRO A 70 0.30 2.25 7.96
CA PRO A 70 -1.08 2.35 8.39
C PRO A 70 -1.78 0.98 8.33
N MET A 71 -2.61 0.70 9.33
CA MET A 71 -3.50 -0.44 9.38
C MET A 71 -4.83 -0.10 8.71
N PHE A 72 -5.69 -1.09 8.45
CA PHE A 72 -6.98 -0.82 7.78
C PHE A 72 -7.92 0.08 8.59
N SER A 73 -7.76 0.14 9.91
CA SER A 73 -8.49 1.07 10.77
C SER A 73 -8.16 2.54 10.55
N ASP A 74 -7.04 2.85 9.88
CA ASP A 74 -6.63 4.24 9.56
C ASP A 74 -7.65 4.94 8.65
N ALA A 75 -8.34 4.21 7.78
CA ALA A 75 -9.39 4.75 6.92
C ALA A 75 -10.56 5.37 7.70
N TYR A 76 -10.83 4.88 8.91
CA TYR A 76 -11.90 5.37 9.78
C TYR A 76 -11.40 6.33 10.87
N ALA A 77 -10.10 6.38 11.12
CA ALA A 77 -9.50 7.15 12.22
C ALA A 77 -9.29 8.63 11.91
N GLY A 78 -9.51 9.03 10.65
CA GLY A 78 -9.24 10.40 10.19
C GLY A 78 -7.75 10.73 10.06
N GLN A 79 -7.46 12.01 9.88
CA GLN A 79 -6.09 12.50 9.68
C GLN A 79 -5.31 12.56 11.00
N ASP A 80 -3.97 12.55 10.90
CA ASP A 80 -3.12 12.85 12.05
C ASP A 80 -3.38 14.26 12.58
N GLN A 81 -3.59 14.38 13.89
CA GLN A 81 -3.96 15.67 14.51
C GLN A 81 -2.82 16.67 14.56
N ASP A 82 -1.58 16.19 14.70
CA ASP A 82 -0.38 17.03 14.79
C ASP A 82 0.10 17.48 13.42
N GLU A 83 0.14 16.55 12.47
CA GLU A 83 0.66 16.77 11.11
C GLU A 83 -0.32 16.17 10.09
N PRO A 84 -1.44 16.84 9.78
CA PRO A 84 -2.49 16.28 8.92
C PRO A 84 -2.04 16.06 7.47
N TYR A 85 -1.03 16.79 7.02
CA TYR A 85 -0.49 16.69 5.67
C TYR A 85 1.01 16.44 5.69
N LYS A 86 1.49 15.66 4.73
CA LYS A 86 2.91 15.43 4.47
C LYS A 86 3.24 15.73 3.01
N ASP A 87 4.52 15.95 2.75
CA ASP A 87 4.97 16.14 1.38
C ASP A 87 4.80 14.85 0.56
N ASP A 88 4.30 15.03 -0.64
CA ASP A 88 4.26 13.95 -1.65
C ASP A 88 5.58 13.96 -2.44
N LYS A 89 5.77 12.98 -3.30
CA LYS A 89 6.93 12.91 -4.18
C LYS A 89 6.79 13.91 -5.33
N PRO A 90 7.78 14.79 -5.59
CA PRO A 90 7.72 15.70 -6.73
C PRO A 90 7.75 14.91 -8.04
N LYS A 91 6.76 15.14 -8.90
CA LYS A 91 6.69 14.56 -10.24
C LYS A 91 7.33 15.50 -11.24
N TYR A 92 8.28 14.97 -12.01
CA TYR A 92 9.02 15.75 -12.99
C TYR A 92 8.60 15.39 -14.40
N GLU A 93 8.30 16.39 -15.22
CA GLU A 93 8.09 16.24 -16.66
C GLU A 93 9.07 17.09 -17.45
N LYS A 94 9.46 16.58 -18.62
CA LYS A 94 10.36 17.30 -19.51
C LYS A 94 9.58 18.39 -20.25
N ASN A 95 9.94 19.64 -20.02
CA ASN A 95 9.45 20.75 -20.82
C ASN A 95 10.33 20.89 -22.07
N GLU A 96 9.78 20.57 -23.24
CA GLU A 96 10.51 20.59 -24.50
C GLU A 96 11.01 21.98 -24.89
N ARG A 97 10.25 23.06 -24.56
CA ARG A 97 10.63 24.43 -24.90
C ARG A 97 11.84 24.90 -24.10
N LEU A 98 11.92 24.50 -22.83
CA LEU A 98 13.00 24.90 -21.91
C LEU A 98 14.15 23.90 -21.90
N ASN A 99 13.93 22.71 -22.47
CA ASN A 99 14.83 21.54 -22.42
C ASN A 99 15.28 21.21 -20.97
N LYS A 100 14.35 21.38 -20.01
CA LYS A 100 14.57 21.15 -18.58
C LYS A 100 13.41 20.34 -18.00
N TYR A 101 13.69 19.63 -16.91
CA TYR A 101 12.65 18.98 -16.12
C TYR A 101 12.02 20.03 -15.19
N ILE A 102 10.70 20.07 -15.15
CA ILE A 102 9.90 20.92 -14.28
C ILE A 102 9.04 20.03 -13.39
N ILE A 103 8.75 20.49 -12.17
CA ILE A 103 7.82 19.84 -11.27
C ILE A 103 6.40 20.19 -11.73
N VAL A 104 5.54 19.19 -11.89
CA VAL A 104 4.18 19.33 -12.44
C VAL A 104 3.07 19.07 -11.42
N ASN A 105 3.42 18.70 -10.21
CA ASN A 105 2.44 18.48 -9.13
C ASN A 105 2.70 19.38 -7.93
N ASP A 106 1.65 19.68 -7.18
CA ASP A 106 1.73 20.34 -5.88
C ASP A 106 2.17 19.31 -4.84
N TRP A 107 3.47 19.11 -4.71
CA TRP A 107 4.04 18.07 -3.85
C TRP A 107 4.15 18.51 -2.38
N GLU A 108 4.25 19.80 -2.10
CA GLU A 108 4.31 20.34 -0.75
C GLU A 108 2.97 20.12 -0.05
N LYS A 109 2.96 19.35 1.03
CA LYS A 109 1.74 18.95 1.77
C LYS A 109 0.66 18.31 0.89
N GLY A 110 1.05 17.73 -0.24
CA GLY A 110 0.15 17.17 -1.25
C GLY A 110 -0.49 15.84 -0.85
N LYS A 111 -0.11 15.26 0.29
CA LYS A 111 -0.60 13.95 0.73
C LYS A 111 -1.13 13.99 2.15
N ILE A 112 -2.30 13.40 2.36
CA ILE A 112 -2.88 13.21 3.69
C ILE A 112 -1.97 12.28 4.49
N ASN A 113 -1.67 12.66 5.72
CA ASN A 113 -0.89 11.84 6.64
C ASN A 113 -1.79 10.92 7.44
N SER A 114 -1.43 9.64 7.46
CA SER A 114 -2.15 8.64 8.24
C SER A 114 -1.96 8.87 9.75
N ASN A 115 -2.98 8.54 10.53
CA ASN A 115 -2.95 8.71 11.98
C ASN A 115 -1.85 7.83 12.60
N LYS A 116 -0.94 8.46 13.37
CA LYS A 116 0.19 7.76 14.02
C LYS A 116 -0.27 6.63 14.95
N LYS A 117 -1.41 6.79 15.61
CA LYS A 117 -1.99 5.78 16.51
C LYS A 117 -2.39 4.49 15.77
N HIS A 118 -2.78 4.60 14.50
CA HIS A 118 -3.26 3.50 13.66
C HIS A 118 -2.16 2.89 12.78
N ARG A 119 -0.89 3.15 13.07
CA ARG A 119 0.25 2.49 12.44
C ARG A 119 0.72 1.29 13.24
N GLY A 120 1.20 0.28 12.53
CA GLY A 120 1.70 -0.93 13.17
C GLY A 120 2.63 -1.74 12.27
N PHE A 121 3.18 -2.80 12.85
CA PHE A 121 4.01 -3.76 12.13
C PHE A 121 3.16 -4.69 11.28
N PHE A 122 3.69 -5.05 10.11
CA PHE A 122 3.10 -5.97 9.18
C PHE A 122 1.70 -5.52 8.72
N PRO A 123 1.56 -4.26 8.27
CA PRO A 123 0.29 -3.77 7.76
C PRO A 123 -0.06 -4.55 6.50
N ARG A 124 -1.31 -4.98 6.39
CA ARG A 124 -1.78 -5.55 5.14
C ARG A 124 -2.06 -4.43 4.15
N MET A 125 -1.92 -4.73 2.86
CA MET A 125 -2.20 -3.76 1.80
C MET A 125 -3.64 -3.29 1.95
N TRP A 126 -3.78 -2.04 2.37
CA TRP A 126 -5.08 -1.44 2.57
C TRP A 126 -5.64 -0.90 1.25
N SER A 127 -6.91 -1.18 1.03
CA SER A 127 -7.70 -0.57 -0.03
C SER A 127 -9.12 -0.37 0.49
N ASP A 128 -9.66 0.84 0.36
CA ASP A 128 -11.02 1.16 0.81
C ASP A 128 -12.06 0.24 0.16
N ASN A 129 -11.83 -0.15 -1.09
CA ASN A 129 -12.69 -1.09 -1.81
C ASN A 129 -12.74 -2.50 -1.18
N ASN A 130 -11.78 -2.84 -0.32
CA ASN A 130 -11.68 -4.13 0.34
C ASN A 130 -12.00 -4.06 1.84
N ALA A 131 -12.56 -2.96 2.33
CA ALA A 131 -12.89 -2.76 3.75
C ALA A 131 -13.77 -3.90 4.30
N VAL A 132 -14.79 -4.29 3.57
CA VAL A 132 -15.71 -5.39 3.94
C VAL A 132 -14.97 -6.72 4.06
N ASN A 133 -13.99 -7.00 3.20
CA ASN A 133 -13.18 -8.22 3.31
C ASN A 133 -12.33 -8.22 4.59
N TYR A 134 -11.78 -7.06 4.98
CA TYR A 134 -11.07 -6.96 6.25
C TYR A 134 -12.00 -7.28 7.41
N LEU A 135 -13.18 -6.68 7.47
CA LEU A 135 -14.16 -6.91 8.54
C LEU A 135 -14.63 -8.37 8.58
N LYS A 136 -14.91 -8.98 7.44
CA LYS A 136 -15.37 -10.37 7.33
C LYS A 136 -14.34 -11.40 7.80
N TYR A 137 -13.07 -11.22 7.49
CA TYR A 137 -12.01 -12.19 7.80
C TYR A 137 -11.17 -11.83 9.01
N TYR A 138 -11.19 -10.59 9.41
CA TYR A 138 -10.50 -10.08 10.59
C TYR A 138 -11.42 -10.12 11.82
N GLY A 139 -12.69 -9.79 11.65
CA GLY A 139 -13.68 -9.48 12.67
C GLY A 139 -13.94 -8.00 12.81
N PHE A 140 -14.90 -7.64 13.62
CA PHE A 140 -15.25 -6.26 13.86
C PHE A 140 -14.19 -5.53 14.68
N LEU A 141 -14.00 -4.24 14.39
CA LEU A 141 -13.10 -3.37 15.14
C LEU A 141 -13.76 -2.92 16.45
N ASN A 142 -12.98 -2.87 17.53
CA ASN A 142 -13.44 -2.24 18.76
C ASN A 142 -13.48 -0.73 18.55
N PHE A 143 -14.46 -0.09 19.17
CA PHE A 143 -14.62 1.35 19.13
C PHE A 143 -15.24 1.88 20.43
N GLU A 144 -14.88 3.10 20.79
CA GLU A 144 -15.41 3.81 21.95
C GLU A 144 -15.96 5.18 21.54
N ILE A 145 -16.83 5.74 22.37
CA ILE A 145 -17.34 7.10 22.17
C ILE A 145 -16.25 8.09 22.55
N LYS A 146 -15.96 9.07 21.69
CA LYS A 146 -15.03 10.15 22.01
C LYS A 146 -15.49 10.93 23.24
N ASP A 147 -14.55 11.40 24.05
CA ASP A 147 -14.82 12.10 25.32
C ASP A 147 -15.75 13.31 25.16
N GLU A 148 -15.70 13.96 24.00
CA GLU A 148 -16.53 15.13 23.68
C GLU A 148 -18.03 14.80 23.63
N TYR A 149 -18.39 13.59 23.20
CA TYR A 149 -19.77 13.15 22.99
C TYR A 149 -20.30 12.19 24.03
N LYS A 150 -19.50 11.88 25.06
CA LYS A 150 -19.90 10.99 26.19
C LYS A 150 -21.12 11.51 26.97
N ASN A 151 -21.41 12.81 26.90
CA ASN A 151 -22.54 13.42 27.60
C ASN A 151 -23.81 13.57 26.73
N GLU A 152 -23.78 13.11 25.47
CA GLU A 152 -24.93 13.19 24.58
C GLU A 152 -25.74 11.89 24.64
N PRO A 153 -26.93 11.88 25.25
CA PRO A 153 -27.72 10.65 25.46
C PRO A 153 -28.17 10.01 24.15
N GLN A 154 -28.43 10.79 23.11
CA GLN A 154 -28.85 10.28 21.82
C GLN A 154 -27.73 9.49 21.11
N VAL A 155 -26.49 9.99 21.18
CA VAL A 155 -25.32 9.32 20.59
C VAL A 155 -25.02 8.04 21.37
N GLN A 156 -25.10 8.08 22.68
CA GLN A 156 -24.92 6.91 23.53
C GLN A 156 -25.92 5.80 23.23
N GLU A 157 -27.20 6.15 23.09
CA GLU A 157 -28.27 5.21 22.80
C GLU A 157 -28.06 4.51 21.45
N ILE A 158 -27.74 5.27 20.39
CA ILE A 158 -27.49 4.71 19.06
C ILE A 158 -26.29 3.75 19.09
N ILE A 159 -25.19 4.18 19.72
CA ILE A 159 -23.97 3.37 19.76
C ILE A 159 -24.16 2.13 20.62
N GLN A 160 -24.91 2.24 21.74
CA GLN A 160 -25.18 1.09 22.60
C GLN A 160 -26.09 0.07 21.92
N ASN A 161 -27.13 0.54 21.22
CA ASN A 161 -27.99 -0.34 20.45
C ASN A 161 -27.19 -1.09 19.37
N PHE A 162 -26.32 -0.39 18.64
CA PHE A 162 -25.47 -1.03 17.64
C PHE A 162 -24.46 -2.04 18.24
N LYS A 163 -23.93 -1.76 19.42
CA LYS A 163 -23.09 -2.75 20.14
C LYS A 163 -23.89 -3.99 20.55
N ASN A 164 -25.12 -3.82 20.98
CA ASN A 164 -26.00 -4.94 21.33
C ASN A 164 -26.34 -5.77 20.09
N ASP A 165 -26.54 -5.14 18.92
CA ASP A 165 -26.78 -5.83 17.67
C ASP A 165 -25.55 -6.64 17.22
N ILE A 166 -24.34 -6.10 17.43
CA ILE A 166 -23.08 -6.83 17.20
C ILE A 166 -22.98 -8.06 18.12
N ASP A 167 -23.28 -7.89 19.41
CA ASP A 167 -23.21 -8.98 20.40
C ASP A 167 -24.23 -10.09 20.13
N ASN A 168 -25.32 -9.78 19.43
CA ASN A 168 -26.36 -10.71 18.99
C ASN A 168 -26.07 -11.36 17.62
N ASP A 169 -24.94 -11.07 16.97
CA ASP A 169 -24.62 -11.49 15.60
C ASP A 169 -25.61 -11.01 14.51
N ASP A 170 -26.34 -9.94 14.77
CA ASP A 170 -27.35 -9.40 13.84
C ASP A 170 -26.77 -8.38 12.84
N VAL A 171 -25.45 -8.10 12.89
CA VAL A 171 -24.77 -7.11 12.06
C VAL A 171 -23.91 -7.74 10.98
N THR A 172 -24.12 -7.36 9.74
CA THR A 172 -23.26 -7.75 8.62
C THR A 172 -21.99 -6.90 8.52
N ALA A 173 -20.98 -7.40 7.80
CA ALA A 173 -19.72 -6.63 7.59
C ALA A 173 -19.95 -5.34 6.79
N GLU A 174 -20.92 -5.34 5.90
CA GLU A 174 -21.35 -4.18 5.11
C GLU A 174 -21.99 -3.10 6.01
N GLU A 175 -22.93 -3.48 6.86
CA GLU A 175 -23.60 -2.58 7.81
C GLU A 175 -22.62 -2.01 8.81
N PHE A 176 -21.67 -2.84 9.30
CA PHE A 176 -20.62 -2.37 10.19
C PHE A 176 -19.71 -1.35 9.52
N ASN A 177 -19.31 -1.58 8.27
CA ASN A 177 -18.51 -0.63 7.49
C ASN A 177 -19.24 0.70 7.26
N GLU A 178 -20.54 0.65 6.96
CA GLU A 178 -21.37 1.83 6.79
C GLU A 178 -21.51 2.60 8.13
N PHE A 179 -21.73 1.90 9.23
CA PHE A 179 -21.79 2.50 10.55
C PHE A 179 -20.47 3.23 10.90
N LEU A 180 -19.32 2.58 10.74
CA LEU A 180 -18.02 3.21 10.98
C LEU A 180 -17.79 4.46 10.12
N SER A 181 -18.24 4.43 8.88
CA SER A 181 -18.11 5.57 7.95
C SER A 181 -19.00 6.74 8.35
N ASN A 182 -20.23 6.47 8.79
CA ASN A 182 -21.20 7.49 9.17
C ASN A 182 -20.94 8.10 10.55
N PHE A 183 -20.39 7.30 11.48
CA PHE A 183 -20.18 7.70 12.88
C PHE A 183 -18.72 7.97 13.24
N ASN A 184 -17.79 8.01 12.29
CA ASN A 184 -16.35 8.21 12.54
C ASN A 184 -16.03 9.51 13.32
N SER A 185 -16.88 10.53 13.23
CA SER A 185 -16.73 11.79 13.98
C SER A 185 -17.03 11.62 15.48
N TYR A 186 -17.89 10.68 15.86
CA TYR A 186 -18.37 10.46 17.23
C TYR A 186 -17.62 9.35 17.96
N ILE A 187 -16.98 8.44 17.23
CA ILE A 187 -16.29 7.27 17.77
C ILE A 187 -14.78 7.34 17.57
N GLU A 188 -14.05 6.79 18.52
CA GLU A 188 -12.60 6.50 18.37
C GLU A 188 -12.45 4.98 18.20
N ILE A 189 -11.80 4.60 17.09
CA ILE A 189 -11.65 3.20 16.71
C ILE A 189 -10.30 2.70 17.22
N GLU A 190 -10.27 1.49 17.75
CA GLU A 190 -9.04 0.88 18.20
C GLU A 190 -8.25 0.27 17.03
N LYS A 191 -6.94 0.34 17.13
CA LYS A 191 -6.03 -0.28 16.16
C LYS A 191 -6.11 -1.80 16.23
N PRO A 192 -6.13 -2.50 15.06
CA PRO A 192 -6.07 -3.96 15.01
C PRO A 192 -4.84 -4.54 15.71
N SER A 193 -4.99 -5.68 16.37
CA SER A 193 -3.87 -6.39 16.96
C SER A 193 -3.00 -7.06 15.89
N PHE A 194 -1.73 -7.32 16.22
CA PHE A 194 -0.81 -8.03 15.31
C PHE A 194 -1.30 -9.45 14.99
N LEU A 195 -1.86 -10.14 15.96
CA LEU A 195 -2.39 -11.51 15.77
C LEU A 195 -3.58 -11.53 14.81
N ALA A 196 -4.44 -10.53 14.89
CA ALA A 196 -5.56 -10.44 13.99
C ALA A 196 -5.10 -10.12 12.54
N ASN A 197 -4.07 -9.30 12.36
CA ASN A 197 -3.43 -9.11 11.05
C ASN A 197 -2.84 -10.41 10.48
N LEU A 198 -2.20 -11.23 11.31
CA LEU A 198 -1.70 -12.54 10.91
C LEU A 198 -2.86 -13.48 10.51
N ASN A 199 -3.95 -13.48 11.29
CA ASN A 199 -5.13 -14.26 10.95
C ASN A 199 -5.71 -13.85 9.58
N TYR A 200 -5.84 -12.56 9.32
CA TYR A 200 -6.26 -12.06 8.01
C TYR A 200 -5.31 -12.50 6.88
N PHE A 201 -4.00 -12.46 7.12
CA PHE A 201 -3.02 -12.91 6.13
C PHE A 201 -3.17 -14.39 5.79
N PHE A 202 -3.27 -15.26 6.80
CA PHE A 202 -3.37 -16.71 6.57
C PHE A 202 -4.75 -17.12 6.06
N SER A 203 -5.84 -16.59 6.62
CA SER A 203 -7.19 -17.00 6.24
C SER A 203 -7.62 -16.43 4.88
N TYR A 204 -7.42 -15.13 4.66
CA TYR A 204 -7.87 -14.48 3.44
C TYR A 204 -6.79 -14.44 2.36
N GLN A 205 -5.63 -13.84 2.61
CA GLN A 205 -4.64 -13.63 1.55
C GLN A 205 -4.01 -14.95 1.07
N LEU A 206 -3.63 -15.85 1.95
CA LEU A 206 -3.11 -17.15 1.56
C LEU A 206 -4.23 -18.13 1.24
N GLY A 207 -5.19 -18.32 2.15
CA GLY A 207 -6.25 -19.30 2.00
C GLY A 207 -7.17 -18.99 0.82
N GLN A 208 -7.86 -17.85 0.87
CA GLN A 208 -8.85 -17.52 -0.15
C GLN A 208 -8.23 -17.00 -1.46
N MET A 209 -7.28 -16.10 -1.38
CA MET A 209 -6.77 -15.47 -2.60
C MET A 209 -5.69 -16.31 -3.28
N TYR A 210 -4.59 -16.59 -2.60
CA TYR A 210 -3.45 -17.25 -3.24
C TYR A 210 -3.76 -18.70 -3.63
N PHE A 211 -4.26 -19.53 -2.72
CA PHE A 211 -4.56 -20.95 -3.05
C PHE A 211 -5.70 -21.08 -4.03
N ARG A 212 -6.73 -20.24 -3.97
CA ARG A 212 -7.82 -20.26 -4.95
C ARG A 212 -7.30 -19.95 -6.35
N LEU A 213 -6.42 -18.94 -6.51
CA LEU A 213 -5.83 -18.62 -7.80
C LEU A 213 -4.89 -19.72 -8.31
N SER A 214 -4.09 -20.32 -7.43
CA SER A 214 -3.17 -21.39 -7.83
C SER A 214 -3.92 -22.68 -8.23
N LEU A 215 -5.05 -22.98 -7.58
CA LEU A 215 -5.88 -24.15 -7.90
C LEU A 215 -6.65 -23.98 -9.22
N ILE A 216 -7.02 -22.78 -9.63
CA ILE A 216 -7.68 -22.53 -10.93
C ILE A 216 -6.77 -22.91 -12.10
N HIS A 217 -5.46 -22.85 -11.95
CA HIS A 217 -4.50 -23.22 -12.99
C HIS A 217 -4.14 -24.72 -13.04
N ILE A 218 -4.67 -25.52 -12.12
CA ILE A 218 -4.42 -26.95 -12.04
C ILE A 218 -5.55 -27.77 -12.68
N TRP A 219 -6.67 -27.13 -12.97
CA TRP A 219 -7.81 -27.66 -13.74
C TRP A 219 -7.88 -26.90 -15.09
#